data_f7731885c4c0c1b7f19af706a055ecfb
#
_entry.id   f7731885c4c0c1b7f19af706a055ecfb
#
_cell.length_a   1.000
_cell.length_b   1.000
_cell.length_c   1.000
_cell.angle_alpha   90.00
_cell.angle_beta   90.00
_cell.angle_gamma   90.00
#
_symmetry.space_group_name_H-M   'P 1'
#
loop_
_entity.id
_entity.type
_entity.pdbx_description
1 polymer ?
#
loop_
_entity_poly.entity_id
_entity_poly.type
_entity_poly.pdbx_seq_one_letter_code
_entity_poly.pdbx_strand_id
1 'polypeptide(L)'
;GLKAFFTTPQLSWIDKLRNALALGTSPIVRGLVDYEGAMRTIRALDSVSFQDWFVGHGGSPESIRRMWNPIAYALGFIDCEAISARCMLTIFMMFAAKTEASKLNLLKGSPHRWLTGPILDYIQQRGGKLHLRHRVKQVDYSEGESPEITGLQLGTPEGDIRVEADAYLAACDVPGIQKLLPEAWNRYPQFKAIHQLEAVPVATVQLRYDGWVTELGDAQEAQRRDVATPTGLNNLLYTADADFSCFADLALASPEDYRKQGEGSLLQCVLTPGDPWIPKSVDEIVAHTDRQVRELFPSARNLKLTWSNVVKLAQSLYREAPGMEPYRPEQRTPIRNFFLAGSYTRQDYIDSMEGATMSGHLAAAAILDQPVKLATNAAVA
;
A
#
# COMPACT_ATOMS: atom_id res chain seq x y z
N GLY A 1 19.23 -0.67 -10.96
CA GLY A 1 18.84 -1.89 -10.22
C GLY A 1 19.98 -2.88 -10.05
N LEU A 2 20.42 -3.59 -11.11
CA LEU A 2 21.45 -4.66 -11.02
C LEU A 2 22.79 -4.15 -10.46
N LYS A 3 23.28 -3.01 -10.92
CA LYS A 3 24.54 -2.43 -10.41
C LYS A 3 24.44 -2.19 -8.90
N ALA A 4 23.36 -1.55 -8.43
CA ALA A 4 23.13 -1.28 -7.01
C ALA A 4 23.05 -2.58 -6.19
N PHE A 5 22.39 -3.61 -6.70
CA PHE A 5 22.30 -4.91 -6.04
C PHE A 5 23.69 -5.56 -5.87
N PHE A 6 24.53 -5.56 -6.90
CA PHE A 6 25.86 -6.17 -6.80
C PHE A 6 26.86 -5.32 -5.99
N THR A 7 26.68 -4.01 -5.90
CA THR A 7 27.57 -3.11 -5.15
C THR A 7 27.18 -2.88 -3.70
N THR A 8 25.93 -3.22 -3.30
CA THR A 8 25.49 -3.01 -1.91
C THR A 8 26.37 -3.76 -0.91
N PRO A 9 26.78 -3.13 0.21
CA PRO A 9 27.47 -3.78 1.30
C PRO A 9 26.53 -4.56 2.24
N GLN A 10 25.22 -4.45 2.06
CA GLN A 10 24.21 -5.05 2.94
C GLN A 10 24.14 -6.58 2.85
N LEU A 11 24.61 -7.15 1.74
CA LEU A 11 24.60 -8.59 1.48
C LEU A 11 26.00 -9.09 1.16
N SER A 12 26.33 -10.27 1.68
CA SER A 12 27.56 -10.98 1.30
C SER A 12 27.50 -11.44 -0.17
N TRP A 13 28.64 -11.77 -0.76
CA TRP A 13 28.69 -12.34 -2.13
C TRP A 13 27.90 -13.65 -2.25
N ILE A 14 27.93 -14.47 -1.20
CA ILE A 14 27.17 -15.73 -1.16
C ILE A 14 25.67 -15.42 -1.19
N ASP A 15 25.20 -14.44 -0.40
CA ASP A 15 23.80 -14.04 -0.40
C ASP A 15 23.36 -13.46 -1.75
N LYS A 16 24.22 -12.67 -2.39
CA LYS A 16 23.95 -12.13 -3.74
C LYS A 16 23.80 -13.25 -4.78
N LEU A 17 24.66 -14.25 -4.74
CA LEU A 17 24.58 -15.42 -5.63
C LEU A 17 23.32 -16.24 -5.36
N ARG A 18 22.96 -16.45 -4.10
CA ARG A 18 21.74 -17.16 -3.71
C ARG A 18 20.47 -16.41 -4.12
N ASN A 19 20.45 -15.07 -4.00
CA ASN A 19 19.37 -14.24 -4.55
C ASN A 19 19.26 -14.40 -6.06
N ALA A 20 20.40 -14.33 -6.78
CA ALA A 20 20.42 -14.49 -8.23
C ALA A 20 19.91 -15.88 -8.67
N LEU A 21 20.22 -16.93 -7.92
CA LEU A 21 19.73 -18.29 -8.17
C LEU A 21 18.21 -18.36 -7.96
N ALA A 22 17.71 -17.92 -6.78
CA ALA A 22 16.28 -17.96 -6.47
C ALA A 22 15.44 -17.15 -7.46
N LEU A 23 15.87 -15.94 -7.80
CA LEU A 23 15.17 -15.09 -8.76
C LEU A 23 15.37 -15.55 -10.21
N GLY A 24 16.55 -16.04 -10.56
CA GLY A 24 16.87 -16.54 -11.90
C GLY A 24 16.07 -17.76 -12.30
N THR A 25 15.64 -18.59 -11.35
CA THR A 25 14.76 -19.73 -11.56
C THR A 25 13.27 -19.42 -11.38
N SER A 26 12.95 -18.16 -11.05
CA SER A 26 11.58 -17.71 -10.77
C SER A 26 10.74 -17.52 -12.05
N PRO A 27 9.41 -17.49 -11.93
CA PRO A 27 8.51 -17.11 -13.01
C PRO A 27 8.81 -15.74 -13.62
N ILE A 28 9.48 -14.84 -12.89
CA ILE A 28 9.81 -13.48 -13.34
C ILE A 28 10.67 -13.50 -14.60
N VAL A 29 11.70 -14.36 -14.67
CA VAL A 29 12.57 -14.45 -15.84
C VAL A 29 11.78 -14.94 -17.07
N ARG A 30 10.90 -15.92 -16.88
CA ARG A 30 10.01 -16.37 -17.94
C ARG A 30 9.04 -15.28 -18.40
N GLY A 31 8.59 -14.43 -17.48
CA GLY A 31 7.66 -13.34 -17.75
C GLY A 31 8.21 -12.23 -18.64
N LEU A 32 9.54 -12.15 -18.83
CA LEU A 32 10.14 -11.25 -19.81
C LEU A 32 9.79 -11.63 -21.27
N VAL A 33 9.39 -12.87 -21.50
CA VAL A 33 8.99 -13.39 -22.81
C VAL A 33 7.49 -13.71 -22.85
N ASP A 34 6.96 -14.30 -21.78
CA ASP A 34 5.54 -14.68 -21.64
C ASP A 34 4.98 -14.11 -20.32
N TYR A 35 4.58 -12.86 -20.36
CA TYR A 35 4.04 -12.15 -19.20
C TYR A 35 2.81 -12.83 -18.61
N GLU A 36 1.83 -13.17 -19.45
CA GLU A 36 0.57 -13.78 -19.01
C GLU A 36 0.77 -15.18 -18.41
N GLY A 37 1.65 -15.98 -19.01
CA GLY A 37 2.00 -17.31 -18.48
C GLY A 37 2.73 -17.21 -17.14
N ALA A 38 3.62 -16.23 -16.99
CA ALA A 38 4.30 -15.97 -15.73
C ALA A 38 3.33 -15.51 -14.63
N MET A 39 2.42 -14.58 -14.93
CA MET A 39 1.42 -14.09 -13.98
C MET A 39 0.48 -15.21 -13.54
N ARG A 40 0.08 -16.11 -14.43
CA ARG A 40 -0.70 -17.31 -14.03
C ARG A 40 0.09 -18.20 -13.07
N THR A 41 1.38 -18.41 -13.32
CA THR A 41 2.26 -19.18 -12.43
C THR A 41 2.44 -18.50 -11.09
N ILE A 42 2.63 -17.17 -11.07
CA ILE A 42 2.76 -16.37 -9.84
C ILE A 42 1.47 -16.45 -9.01
N ARG A 43 0.30 -16.34 -9.63
CA ARG A 43 -0.98 -16.48 -8.93
C ARG A 43 -1.17 -17.84 -8.28
N ALA A 44 -0.67 -18.92 -8.90
CA ALA A 44 -0.73 -20.25 -8.33
C ALA A 44 0.14 -20.42 -7.07
N LEU A 45 1.04 -19.47 -6.77
CA LEU A 45 1.88 -19.47 -5.57
C LEU A 45 1.22 -18.77 -4.37
N ASP A 46 -0.06 -18.45 -4.45
CA ASP A 46 -0.77 -17.75 -3.37
C ASP A 46 -0.73 -18.47 -2.02
N SER A 47 -0.80 -19.80 -2.00
CA SER A 47 -0.82 -20.60 -0.77
C SER A 47 0.54 -20.76 -0.08
N VAL A 48 1.62 -20.23 -0.64
CA VAL A 48 2.97 -20.36 -0.12
C VAL A 48 3.48 -18.99 0.35
N SER A 49 4.17 -18.94 1.51
CA SER A 49 4.83 -17.71 1.95
C SER A 49 6.01 -17.33 1.03
N PHE A 50 6.32 -16.04 0.95
CA PHE A 50 7.47 -15.62 0.17
C PHE A 50 8.77 -16.19 0.73
N GLN A 51 8.90 -16.28 2.04
CA GLN A 51 10.09 -16.86 2.70
C GLN A 51 10.28 -18.33 2.31
N ASP A 52 9.21 -19.15 2.41
CA ASP A 52 9.31 -20.58 2.08
C ASP A 52 9.62 -20.78 0.61
N TRP A 53 8.95 -20.01 -0.25
CA TRP A 53 9.24 -20.05 -1.68
C TRP A 53 10.70 -19.66 -1.96
N PHE A 54 11.18 -18.55 -1.42
CA PHE A 54 12.49 -18.00 -1.70
C PHE A 54 13.61 -18.91 -1.19
N VAL A 55 13.50 -19.40 0.06
CA VAL A 55 14.47 -20.33 0.65
C VAL A 55 14.45 -21.68 -0.08
N GLY A 56 13.26 -22.18 -0.43
CA GLY A 56 13.10 -23.41 -1.22
C GLY A 56 13.74 -23.34 -2.60
N HIS A 57 13.90 -22.13 -3.17
CA HIS A 57 14.59 -21.90 -4.45
C HIS A 57 16.07 -21.53 -4.27
N GLY A 58 16.65 -21.72 -3.08
CA GLY A 58 18.06 -21.51 -2.79
C GLY A 58 18.42 -20.14 -2.23
N GLY A 59 17.45 -19.27 -1.99
CA GLY A 59 17.63 -17.98 -1.32
C GLY A 59 18.18 -18.13 0.10
N SER A 60 18.79 -17.08 0.65
CA SER A 60 19.35 -17.12 1.99
C SER A 60 18.45 -16.45 3.04
N PRO A 61 18.42 -16.96 4.28
CA PRO A 61 17.73 -16.30 5.39
C PRO A 61 18.25 -14.88 5.66
N GLU A 62 19.55 -14.64 5.46
CA GLU A 62 20.14 -13.31 5.63
C GLU A 62 19.59 -12.32 4.59
N SER A 63 19.38 -12.77 3.35
CA SER A 63 18.71 -11.95 2.34
C SER A 63 17.26 -11.62 2.72
N ILE A 64 16.53 -12.57 3.31
CA ILE A 64 15.20 -12.30 3.87
C ILE A 64 15.29 -11.17 4.89
N ARG A 65 16.16 -11.31 5.87
CA ARG A 65 16.31 -10.36 6.98
C ARG A 65 16.73 -8.95 6.51
N ARG A 66 17.74 -8.86 5.65
CA ARG A 66 18.40 -7.58 5.29
C ARG A 66 17.78 -6.87 4.11
N MET A 67 17.14 -7.59 3.21
CA MET A 67 16.61 -7.02 1.96
C MET A 67 15.12 -7.21 1.79
N TRP A 68 14.61 -8.45 1.95
CA TRP A 68 13.24 -8.75 1.57
C TRP A 68 12.21 -8.35 2.63
N ASN A 69 12.52 -8.53 3.93
CA ASN A 69 11.65 -8.07 5.02
C ASN A 69 11.42 -6.56 4.99
N PRO A 70 12.42 -5.68 4.85
CA PRO A 70 12.17 -4.24 4.70
C PRO A 70 11.22 -3.91 3.55
N ILE A 71 11.30 -4.64 2.44
CA ILE A 71 10.40 -4.46 1.29
C ILE A 71 8.98 -4.96 1.61
N ALA A 72 8.87 -6.16 2.19
CA ALA A 72 7.58 -6.73 2.58
C ALA A 72 6.86 -5.87 3.63
N TYR A 73 7.59 -5.35 4.62
CA TYR A 73 7.08 -4.41 5.62
C TYR A 73 6.59 -3.10 4.99
N ALA A 74 7.29 -2.58 3.99
CA ALA A 74 6.89 -1.33 3.34
C ALA A 74 5.68 -1.49 2.41
N LEU A 75 5.47 -2.67 1.83
CA LEU A 75 4.44 -2.93 0.84
C LEU A 75 3.20 -3.64 1.41
N GLY A 76 3.40 -4.59 2.31
CA GLY A 76 2.33 -5.42 2.87
C GLY A 76 2.16 -5.29 4.39
N PHE A 77 3.03 -4.53 5.06
CA PHE A 77 3.07 -4.31 6.51
C PHE A 77 3.27 -5.59 7.35
N ILE A 78 3.65 -6.69 6.70
CA ILE A 78 3.97 -7.99 7.29
C ILE A 78 5.30 -8.50 6.73
N ASP A 79 5.92 -9.47 7.40
CA ASP A 79 7.20 -10.03 6.97
C ASP A 79 7.07 -11.06 5.84
N CYS A 80 8.21 -11.53 5.37
CA CYS A 80 8.28 -12.53 4.29
C CYS A 80 7.74 -13.91 4.70
N GLU A 81 7.65 -14.21 5.98
CA GLU A 81 7.04 -15.45 6.49
C GLU A 81 5.51 -15.38 6.41
N ALA A 82 4.95 -14.19 6.61
CA ALA A 82 3.52 -13.95 6.65
C ALA A 82 2.92 -13.48 5.31
N ILE A 83 3.72 -12.95 4.37
CA ILE A 83 3.22 -12.48 3.07
C ILE A 83 3.25 -13.59 2.02
N SER A 84 2.22 -13.66 1.17
CA SER A 84 2.16 -14.61 0.06
C SER A 84 3.29 -14.39 -0.98
N ALA A 85 3.85 -15.47 -1.48
CA ALA A 85 4.79 -15.44 -2.60
C ALA A 85 4.17 -14.78 -3.85
N ARG A 86 2.88 -14.99 -4.08
CA ARG A 86 2.12 -14.32 -5.14
C ARG A 86 2.29 -12.79 -5.05
N CYS A 87 2.10 -12.21 -3.87
CA CYS A 87 2.18 -10.77 -3.67
C CYS A 87 3.56 -10.23 -4.04
N MET A 88 4.60 -10.76 -3.42
CA MET A 88 5.98 -10.31 -3.65
C MET A 88 6.43 -10.50 -5.11
N LEU A 89 6.15 -11.66 -5.69
CA LEU A 89 6.54 -11.94 -7.07
C LEU A 89 5.76 -11.10 -8.10
N THR A 90 4.50 -10.74 -7.82
CA THR A 90 3.73 -9.81 -8.66
C THR A 90 4.44 -8.46 -8.76
N ILE A 91 4.87 -7.89 -7.63
CA ILE A 91 5.60 -6.61 -7.59
C ILE A 91 6.87 -6.70 -8.44
N PHE A 92 7.67 -7.74 -8.22
CA PHE A 92 8.94 -7.90 -8.95
C PHE A 92 8.75 -8.22 -10.42
N MET A 93 7.68 -8.93 -10.79
CA MET A 93 7.32 -9.13 -12.20
C MET A 93 7.03 -7.80 -12.88
N MET A 94 6.28 -6.92 -12.25
CA MET A 94 6.00 -5.59 -12.80
C MET A 94 7.26 -4.72 -12.89
N PHE A 95 8.15 -4.76 -11.92
CA PHE A 95 9.44 -4.06 -11.97
C PHE A 95 10.36 -4.60 -13.07
N ALA A 96 10.30 -5.90 -13.34
CA ALA A 96 11.07 -6.52 -14.43
C ALA A 96 10.49 -6.19 -15.80
N ALA A 97 9.16 -6.16 -15.93
CA ALA A 97 8.47 -5.85 -17.17
C ALA A 97 8.58 -4.36 -17.55
N LYS A 98 8.60 -3.46 -16.55
CA LYS A 98 8.68 -2.00 -16.76
C LYS A 98 9.68 -1.38 -15.79
N THR A 99 10.82 -0.95 -16.30
CA THR A 99 11.89 -0.33 -15.48
C THR A 99 11.40 0.93 -14.76
N GLU A 100 10.50 1.70 -15.36
CA GLU A 100 9.89 2.90 -14.78
C GLU A 100 9.07 2.59 -13.53
N ALA A 101 8.44 1.43 -13.46
CA ALA A 101 7.66 0.99 -12.29
C ALA A 101 8.54 0.78 -11.04
N SER A 102 9.85 0.61 -11.20
CA SER A 102 10.80 0.50 -10.09
C SER A 102 11.33 1.84 -9.57
N LYS A 103 10.95 2.96 -10.21
CA LYS A 103 11.35 4.30 -9.77
C LYS A 103 10.35 4.85 -8.77
N LEU A 104 10.87 5.20 -7.59
CA LEU A 104 10.06 5.86 -6.57
C LEU A 104 9.89 7.34 -6.93
N ASN A 105 8.66 7.82 -6.88
CA ASN A 105 8.31 9.22 -7.04
C ASN A 105 7.52 9.67 -5.81
N LEU A 106 7.93 10.77 -5.21
CA LEU A 106 7.22 11.38 -4.08
C LEU A 106 6.48 12.63 -4.54
N LEU A 107 5.35 12.91 -3.92
CA LEU A 107 4.60 14.13 -4.14
C LEU A 107 5.44 15.33 -3.67
N LYS A 108 5.38 16.45 -4.38
CA LYS A 108 6.10 17.69 -4.02
C LYS A 108 5.62 18.32 -2.71
N GLY A 109 4.43 17.95 -2.27
CA GLY A 109 3.78 18.41 -1.06
C GLY A 109 2.73 17.42 -0.57
N SER A 110 1.72 17.90 0.14
CA SER A 110 0.70 17.05 0.77
C SER A 110 -0.14 16.27 -0.24
N PRO A 111 -0.60 15.06 0.11
CA PRO A 111 -1.52 14.29 -0.72
C PRO A 111 -2.81 15.05 -1.04
N HIS A 112 -3.29 15.89 -0.13
CA HIS A 112 -4.48 16.71 -0.38
C HIS A 112 -4.27 17.65 -1.59
N ARG A 113 -3.16 18.34 -1.64
CA ARG A 113 -2.87 19.31 -2.69
C ARG A 113 -2.54 18.65 -4.03
N TRP A 114 -1.79 17.55 -4.00
CA TRP A 114 -1.19 16.97 -5.21
C TRP A 114 -1.88 15.70 -5.73
N LEU A 115 -2.79 15.11 -4.95
CA LEU A 115 -3.48 13.89 -5.34
C LEU A 115 -5.01 14.01 -5.17
N THR A 116 -5.50 14.11 -3.91
CA THR A 116 -6.94 14.03 -3.66
C THR A 116 -7.69 15.28 -4.10
N GLY A 117 -7.12 16.47 -3.96
CA GLY A 117 -7.72 17.73 -4.41
C GLY A 117 -8.01 17.72 -5.91
N PRO A 118 -7.01 17.50 -6.78
CA PRO A 118 -7.23 17.43 -8.23
C PRO A 118 -8.27 16.38 -8.66
N ILE A 119 -8.34 15.24 -7.97
CA ILE A 119 -9.35 14.21 -8.23
C ILE A 119 -10.76 14.74 -7.87
N LEU A 120 -10.89 15.38 -6.72
CA LEU A 120 -12.17 15.96 -6.27
C LEU A 120 -12.63 17.08 -7.20
N ASP A 121 -11.74 17.96 -7.62
CA ASP A 121 -12.03 19.02 -8.59
C ASP A 121 -12.55 18.43 -9.91
N TYR A 122 -11.90 17.37 -10.39
CA TYR A 122 -12.33 16.67 -11.60
C TYR A 122 -13.73 16.06 -11.47
N ILE A 123 -14.05 15.47 -10.31
CA ILE A 123 -15.38 14.91 -10.01
C ILE A 123 -16.43 16.02 -9.98
N GLN A 124 -16.15 17.12 -9.27
CA GLN A 124 -17.07 18.25 -9.12
C GLN A 124 -17.36 18.95 -10.45
N GLN A 125 -16.35 19.14 -11.31
CA GLN A 125 -16.51 19.70 -12.65
C GLN A 125 -17.46 18.87 -13.54
N ARG A 126 -17.68 17.60 -13.19
CA ARG A 126 -18.60 16.68 -13.89
C ARG A 126 -19.94 16.50 -13.18
N GLY A 127 -20.24 17.37 -12.21
CA GLY A 127 -21.51 17.35 -11.47
C GLY A 127 -21.54 16.35 -10.31
N GLY A 128 -20.43 15.64 -10.04
CA GLY A 128 -20.32 14.77 -8.87
C GLY A 128 -20.25 15.59 -7.58
N LYS A 129 -20.64 14.98 -6.46
CA LYS A 129 -20.66 15.62 -5.14
C LYS A 129 -19.92 14.79 -4.12
N LEU A 130 -19.19 15.45 -3.22
CA LEU A 130 -18.56 14.84 -2.06
C LEU A 130 -19.30 15.28 -0.79
N HIS A 131 -19.77 14.31 -0.01
CA HIS A 131 -20.42 14.53 1.27
C HIS A 131 -19.55 13.93 2.38
N LEU A 132 -18.83 14.77 3.11
CA LEU A 132 -18.04 14.35 4.28
C LEU A 132 -18.94 14.18 5.51
N ARG A 133 -18.54 13.31 6.43
CA ARG A 133 -19.26 13.00 7.68
C ARG A 133 -20.68 12.45 7.44
N HIS A 134 -20.89 11.82 6.28
CA HIS A 134 -22.12 11.11 5.94
C HIS A 134 -21.87 9.60 6.06
N ARG A 135 -22.13 9.06 7.24
CA ARG A 135 -21.86 7.63 7.52
C ARG A 135 -23.06 6.78 7.12
N VAL A 136 -22.83 5.75 6.30
CA VAL A 136 -23.85 4.72 6.06
C VAL A 136 -24.09 3.95 7.37
N LYS A 137 -25.31 4.01 7.88
CA LYS A 137 -25.76 3.30 9.10
C LYS A 137 -26.41 1.97 8.76
N GLN A 138 -27.22 1.95 7.67
CA GLN A 138 -27.99 0.79 7.27
C GLN A 138 -28.16 0.77 5.75
N VAL A 139 -28.21 -0.42 5.20
CA VAL A 139 -28.56 -0.70 3.81
C VAL A 139 -29.98 -1.27 3.80
N ASP A 140 -30.92 -0.54 3.18
CA ASP A 140 -32.28 -0.99 2.93
C ASP A 140 -32.29 -1.79 1.62
N TYR A 141 -32.87 -2.98 1.59
CA TYR A 141 -32.87 -3.84 0.42
C TYR A 141 -34.16 -4.66 0.30
N SER A 142 -34.49 -5.06 -0.93
CA SER A 142 -35.54 -6.02 -1.21
C SER A 142 -35.00 -7.45 -1.15
N GLU A 143 -35.86 -8.38 -0.77
CA GLU A 143 -35.57 -9.82 -0.85
C GLU A 143 -36.25 -10.42 -2.10
N GLY A 144 -35.88 -11.65 -2.48
CA GLY A 144 -36.45 -12.36 -3.60
C GLY A 144 -35.40 -12.97 -4.53
N GLU A 145 -35.84 -13.33 -5.74
CA GLU A 145 -34.96 -13.93 -6.76
C GLU A 145 -33.94 -12.94 -7.34
N SER A 146 -34.27 -11.64 -7.34
CA SER A 146 -33.38 -10.56 -7.80
C SER A 146 -33.29 -9.47 -6.75
N PRO A 147 -32.55 -9.69 -5.65
CA PRO A 147 -32.42 -8.73 -4.56
C PRO A 147 -31.69 -7.47 -5.02
N GLU A 148 -32.15 -6.32 -4.51
CA GLU A 148 -31.56 -5.03 -4.80
C GLU A 148 -31.58 -4.10 -3.60
N ILE A 149 -30.65 -3.14 -3.55
CA ILE A 149 -30.68 -2.05 -2.58
C ILE A 149 -31.78 -1.08 -2.97
N THR A 150 -32.64 -0.72 -2.01
CA THR A 150 -33.74 0.25 -2.17
C THR A 150 -33.39 1.60 -1.59
N GLY A 151 -32.35 1.71 -0.76
CA GLY A 151 -31.86 2.95 -0.19
C GLY A 151 -30.75 2.74 0.82
N LEU A 152 -30.14 3.85 1.22
CA LEU A 152 -29.16 3.89 2.30
C LEU A 152 -29.63 4.84 3.39
N GLN A 153 -29.57 4.41 4.64
CA GLN A 153 -29.75 5.28 5.81
C GLN A 153 -28.39 5.90 6.18
N LEU A 154 -28.29 7.20 6.11
CA LEU A 154 -27.06 7.94 6.39
C LEU A 154 -27.21 8.73 7.69
N GLY A 155 -26.20 8.66 8.55
CA GLY A 155 -26.04 9.60 9.67
C GLY A 155 -25.23 10.80 9.20
N THR A 156 -25.81 11.99 9.30
CA THR A 156 -25.17 13.26 8.95
C THR A 156 -25.07 14.17 10.17
N PRO A 157 -24.30 15.28 10.10
CA PRO A 157 -24.26 16.26 11.18
C PRO A 157 -25.62 16.90 11.49
N GLU A 158 -26.50 16.95 10.50
CA GLU A 158 -27.83 17.56 10.57
C GLU A 158 -28.93 16.57 10.98
N GLY A 159 -28.60 15.29 11.10
CA GLY A 159 -29.54 14.21 11.42
C GLY A 159 -29.49 13.07 10.40
N ASP A 160 -30.35 12.11 10.58
CA ASP A 160 -30.41 10.94 9.70
C ASP A 160 -31.22 11.27 8.43
N ILE A 161 -30.69 10.85 7.29
CA ILE A 161 -31.35 10.98 5.99
C ILE A 161 -31.35 9.65 5.26
N ARG A 162 -32.33 9.47 4.35
CA ARG A 162 -32.39 8.34 3.42
C ARG A 162 -32.02 8.80 2.02
N VAL A 163 -31.15 8.02 1.33
CA VAL A 163 -30.71 8.30 -0.03
C VAL A 163 -31.03 7.10 -0.92
N GLU A 164 -31.55 7.37 -2.11
CA GLU A 164 -31.83 6.40 -3.16
C GLU A 164 -30.98 6.67 -4.39
N ALA A 165 -30.58 5.62 -5.11
CA ALA A 165 -29.81 5.70 -6.34
C ALA A 165 -30.07 4.47 -7.22
N ASP A 166 -29.72 4.57 -8.52
CA ASP A 166 -29.81 3.46 -9.47
C ASP A 166 -28.75 2.39 -9.23
N ALA A 167 -27.58 2.79 -8.73
CA ALA A 167 -26.47 1.89 -8.40
C ALA A 167 -25.76 2.34 -7.11
N TYR A 168 -25.28 1.39 -6.36
CA TYR A 168 -24.56 1.59 -5.11
C TYR A 168 -23.18 0.93 -5.20
N LEU A 169 -22.14 1.68 -4.91
CA LEU A 169 -20.76 1.22 -4.92
C LEU A 169 -20.13 1.38 -3.54
N ALA A 170 -19.77 0.26 -2.89
CA ALA A 170 -18.97 0.29 -1.69
C ALA A 170 -17.48 0.25 -2.04
N ALA A 171 -16.79 1.36 -1.81
CA ALA A 171 -15.36 1.53 -2.06
C ALA A 171 -14.59 1.76 -0.75
N CYS A 172 -14.90 0.99 0.27
CA CYS A 172 -14.29 1.05 1.60
C CYS A 172 -13.21 -0.05 1.77
N ASP A 173 -12.50 0.00 2.89
CA ASP A 173 -11.56 -1.02 3.30
C ASP A 173 -12.26 -2.32 3.77
N VAL A 174 -11.47 -3.36 4.08
CA VAL A 174 -11.99 -4.65 4.56
C VAL A 174 -12.83 -4.50 5.82
N PRO A 175 -12.39 -3.83 6.89
CA PRO A 175 -13.25 -3.63 8.07
C PRO A 175 -14.52 -2.84 7.79
N GLY A 176 -14.44 -1.88 6.86
CA GLY A 176 -15.59 -1.08 6.44
C GLY A 176 -16.64 -1.91 5.74
N ILE A 177 -16.25 -2.72 4.76
CA ILE A 177 -17.19 -3.58 4.02
C ILE A 177 -17.76 -4.67 4.92
N GLN A 178 -16.98 -5.29 5.79
CA GLN A 178 -17.45 -6.31 6.72
C GLN A 178 -18.55 -5.78 7.67
N LYS A 179 -18.43 -4.51 8.08
CA LYS A 179 -19.45 -3.84 8.92
C LYS A 179 -20.67 -3.36 8.13
N LEU A 180 -20.50 -3.08 6.84
CA LEU A 180 -21.56 -2.55 5.99
C LEU A 180 -22.53 -3.64 5.53
N LEU A 181 -22.04 -4.85 5.28
CA LEU A 181 -22.83 -5.96 4.74
C LEU A 181 -23.91 -6.41 5.73
N PRO A 182 -25.19 -6.48 5.33
CA PRO A 182 -26.25 -7.08 6.14
C PRO A 182 -25.93 -8.56 6.44
N GLU A 183 -26.16 -9.00 7.67
CA GLU A 183 -25.91 -10.38 8.11
C GLU A 183 -26.63 -11.43 7.24
N ALA A 184 -27.85 -11.11 6.80
CA ALA A 184 -28.65 -11.98 5.92
C ALA A 184 -27.94 -12.28 4.57
N TRP A 185 -27.00 -11.42 4.15
CA TRP A 185 -26.25 -11.63 2.91
C TRP A 185 -25.11 -12.64 3.04
N ASN A 186 -24.81 -13.13 4.23
CA ASN A 186 -23.86 -14.24 4.45
C ASN A 186 -24.29 -15.54 3.77
N ARG A 187 -25.54 -15.66 3.34
CA ARG A 187 -26.02 -16.75 2.46
C ARG A 187 -25.33 -16.78 1.08
N TYR A 188 -24.77 -15.65 0.63
CA TYR A 188 -24.04 -15.58 -0.64
C TYR A 188 -22.56 -15.87 -0.42
N PRO A 189 -21.97 -16.85 -1.13
CA PRO A 189 -20.57 -17.25 -0.95
C PRO A 189 -19.58 -16.07 -1.05
N GLN A 190 -19.83 -15.15 -1.98
CA GLN A 190 -18.98 -13.97 -2.17
C GLN A 190 -18.93 -13.07 -0.94
N PHE A 191 -20.06 -12.78 -0.30
CA PHE A 191 -20.08 -11.95 0.90
C PHE A 191 -19.53 -12.70 2.13
N LYS A 192 -19.83 -14.01 2.22
CA LYS A 192 -19.24 -14.86 3.26
C LYS A 192 -17.71 -14.89 3.16
N ALA A 193 -17.17 -14.91 1.94
CA ALA A 193 -15.73 -14.90 1.70
C ALA A 193 -15.05 -13.61 2.20
N ILE A 194 -15.71 -12.45 2.07
CA ILE A 194 -15.19 -11.17 2.57
C ILE A 194 -14.89 -11.22 4.08
N HIS A 195 -15.67 -11.97 4.86
CA HIS A 195 -15.45 -12.11 6.30
C HIS A 195 -14.25 -13.00 6.66
N GLN A 196 -13.60 -13.64 5.69
CA GLN A 196 -12.33 -14.36 5.87
C GLN A 196 -11.12 -13.45 5.66
N LEU A 197 -11.32 -12.27 5.06
CA LEU A 197 -10.24 -11.31 4.86
C LEU A 197 -9.90 -10.63 6.18
N GLU A 198 -8.61 -10.48 6.44
CA GLU A 198 -8.08 -9.80 7.61
C GLU A 198 -7.44 -8.48 7.20
N ALA A 199 -7.32 -7.55 8.14
CA ALA A 199 -6.58 -6.31 7.96
C ALA A 199 -5.36 -6.29 8.87
N VAL A 200 -4.30 -5.60 8.45
CA VAL A 200 -3.06 -5.45 9.20
C VAL A 200 -2.98 -4.06 9.83
N PRO A 201 -2.40 -3.94 11.03
CA PRO A 201 -2.18 -2.65 11.66
C PRO A 201 -0.93 -1.95 11.13
N VAL A 202 -0.90 -0.62 11.29
CA VAL A 202 0.28 0.20 11.06
C VAL A 202 0.31 1.37 12.05
N ALA A 203 1.50 1.79 12.44
CA ALA A 203 1.70 3.06 13.12
C ALA A 203 2.67 3.94 12.31
N THR A 204 2.28 5.19 12.10
CA THR A 204 3.14 6.19 11.45
C THR A 204 3.51 7.25 12.46
N VAL A 205 4.80 7.55 12.55
CA VAL A 205 5.36 8.54 13.47
C VAL A 205 5.98 9.67 12.67
N GLN A 206 5.64 10.90 13.04
CA GLN A 206 6.29 12.09 12.50
C GLN A 206 7.09 12.77 13.62
N LEU A 207 8.35 13.09 13.32
CA LEU A 207 9.29 13.74 14.24
C LEU A 207 9.87 14.99 13.59
N ARG A 208 9.63 16.16 14.17
CA ARG A 208 10.19 17.45 13.73
C ARG A 208 11.35 17.85 14.62
N TYR A 209 12.49 18.12 14.01
CA TYR A 209 13.69 18.60 14.71
C TYR A 209 13.93 20.09 14.45
N ASP A 210 14.70 20.72 15.35
CA ASP A 210 15.14 22.12 15.21
C ASP A 210 16.30 22.30 14.22
N GLY A 211 16.88 21.20 13.74
CA GLY A 211 17.94 21.19 12.75
C GLY A 211 17.82 20.02 11.77
N TRP A 212 18.75 19.96 10.83
CA TRP A 212 18.72 18.95 9.75
C TRP A 212 19.45 17.67 10.15
N VAL A 213 18.85 16.54 9.82
CA VAL A 213 19.52 15.24 9.80
C VAL A 213 20.35 15.18 8.52
N THR A 214 21.63 15.58 8.64
CA THR A 214 22.51 15.90 7.51
C THR A 214 22.83 14.68 6.64
N GLU A 215 22.89 13.48 7.22
CA GLU A 215 23.10 12.23 6.49
C GLU A 215 22.00 12.01 5.42
N LEU A 216 20.78 12.46 5.68
CA LEU A 216 19.67 12.38 4.72
C LEU A 216 19.80 13.41 3.59
N GLY A 217 20.30 14.59 3.90
CA GLY A 217 20.62 15.63 2.93
C GLY A 217 21.77 15.21 2.01
N ASP A 218 22.81 14.65 2.57
CA ASP A 218 23.99 14.18 1.83
C ASP A 218 23.64 13.01 0.90
N ALA A 219 22.83 12.06 1.36
CA ALA A 219 22.34 10.97 0.54
C ALA A 219 21.54 11.47 -0.66
N GLN A 220 20.69 12.47 -0.46
CA GLN A 220 19.91 13.10 -1.53
C GLN A 220 20.81 13.82 -2.55
N GLU A 221 21.82 14.54 -2.09
CA GLU A 221 22.79 15.24 -2.95
C GLU A 221 23.64 14.27 -3.76
N ALA A 222 24.13 13.18 -3.15
CA ALA A 222 24.89 12.14 -3.83
C ALA A 222 24.06 11.45 -4.93
N GLN A 223 22.78 11.19 -4.66
CA GLN A 223 21.87 10.62 -5.65
C GLN A 223 21.57 11.58 -6.81
N ARG A 224 21.45 12.87 -6.55
CA ARG A 224 21.27 13.89 -7.60
C ARG A 224 22.45 13.99 -8.56
N ARG A 225 23.66 13.77 -8.08
CA ARG A 225 24.90 13.80 -8.92
C ARG A 225 25.00 12.61 -9.85
N ASP A 226 24.45 11.46 -9.50
CA ASP A 226 24.48 10.23 -10.30
C ASP A 226 23.39 10.14 -11.36
N VAL A 227 22.41 11.05 -11.36
CA VAL A 227 21.26 11.02 -12.27
C VAL A 227 21.29 12.25 -13.16
N ALA A 228 21.43 12.05 -14.47
CA ALA A 228 21.45 13.10 -15.48
C ALA A 228 20.14 13.91 -15.60
N THR A 229 19.08 13.48 -14.94
CA THR A 229 17.81 14.19 -14.78
C THR A 229 17.48 14.30 -13.30
N PRO A 230 17.17 15.49 -12.76
CA PRO A 230 16.71 15.65 -11.40
C PRO A 230 15.29 15.06 -11.28
N THR A 231 15.20 13.76 -11.24
CA THR A 231 14.02 13.09 -10.70
C THR A 231 14.06 13.35 -9.21
N GLY A 232 13.06 14.05 -8.68
CA GLY A 232 12.94 14.33 -7.25
C GLY A 232 12.98 13.05 -6.44
N LEU A 233 14.15 12.57 -6.19
CA LEU A 233 14.38 11.50 -5.27
C LEU A 233 14.39 12.06 -3.86
N ASN A 234 13.25 12.16 -3.08
CA ASN A 234 13.03 10.83 -3.06
C ASN A 234 13.80 10.22 -1.94
N ASN A 235 13.59 10.83 -0.87
CA ASN A 235 14.09 10.48 0.43
C ASN A 235 13.14 9.44 1.06
N LEU A 236 12.68 8.47 0.24
CA LEU A 236 12.02 7.28 0.75
C LEU A 236 13.08 6.19 0.89
N LEU A 237 13.39 5.88 2.13
CA LEU A 237 14.47 5.00 2.52
C LEU A 237 13.92 3.76 3.25
N TYR A 238 14.67 2.67 3.17
CA TYR A 238 14.36 1.40 3.81
C TYR A 238 15.52 1.01 4.73
N THR A 239 15.20 0.44 5.88
CA THR A 239 16.22 -0.08 6.82
C THR A 239 15.78 -1.41 7.41
N ALA A 240 16.75 -2.26 7.71
CA ALA A 240 16.61 -3.48 8.51
C ALA A 240 17.13 -3.30 9.95
N ASP A 241 17.55 -2.08 10.30
CA ASP A 241 18.25 -1.79 11.55
C ASP A 241 17.41 -0.95 12.52
N ALA A 242 16.12 -0.78 12.23
CA ALA A 242 15.13 -0.12 13.09
C ALA A 242 13.76 -0.81 12.96
N ASP A 243 12.86 -0.52 13.90
CA ASP A 243 11.48 -1.02 13.87
C ASP A 243 10.60 -0.24 12.86
N PHE A 244 11.09 0.86 12.33
CA PHE A 244 10.51 1.49 11.15
C PHE A 244 11.25 1.04 9.90
N SER A 245 10.60 0.22 9.10
CA SER A 245 11.19 -0.36 7.88
C SER A 245 11.31 0.63 6.72
N CYS A 246 10.46 1.65 6.71
CA CYS A 246 10.37 2.67 5.67
C CYS A 246 10.24 4.06 6.32
N PHE A 247 10.99 5.04 5.80
CA PHE A 247 10.98 6.40 6.32
C PHE A 247 11.39 7.43 5.26
N ALA A 248 11.03 8.69 5.49
CA ALA A 248 11.40 9.80 4.64
C ALA A 248 11.58 11.10 5.47
N ASP A 249 12.47 11.98 5.05
CA ASP A 249 12.44 13.38 5.47
C ASP A 249 11.50 14.18 4.56
N LEU A 250 10.30 14.43 5.03
CA LEU A 250 9.27 15.13 4.25
C LEU A 250 9.67 16.59 3.95
N ALA A 251 10.49 17.23 4.80
CA ALA A 251 10.97 18.59 4.54
C ALA A 251 11.95 18.63 3.36
N LEU A 252 12.60 17.52 3.03
CA LEU A 252 13.46 17.35 1.85
C LEU A 252 12.69 16.79 0.65
N ALA A 253 11.89 15.75 0.88
CA ALA A 253 11.20 15.02 -0.19
C ALA A 253 9.97 15.74 -0.76
N SER A 254 9.23 16.44 0.12
CA SER A 254 7.97 17.13 -0.22
C SER A 254 7.96 18.57 0.33
N PRO A 255 8.92 19.41 -0.11
CA PRO A 255 9.22 20.68 0.54
C PRO A 255 8.11 21.73 0.45
N GLU A 256 7.21 21.64 -0.54
CA GLU A 256 6.19 22.67 -0.77
C GLU A 256 5.22 22.85 0.42
N ASP A 257 4.92 21.78 1.15
CA ASP A 257 4.00 21.82 2.29
C ASP A 257 4.67 21.48 3.64
N TYR A 258 5.86 20.84 3.61
CA TYR A 258 6.48 20.33 4.83
C TYR A 258 7.78 21.03 5.23
N ARG A 259 8.41 21.80 4.33
CA ARG A 259 9.57 22.62 4.67
C ARG A 259 9.10 23.96 5.24
N LYS A 260 9.53 24.25 6.45
CA LYS A 260 9.23 25.53 7.13
C LYS A 260 10.50 26.30 7.42
N GLN A 261 10.43 27.62 7.30
CA GLN A 261 11.56 28.50 7.61
C GLN A 261 11.89 28.41 9.11
N GLY A 262 13.18 28.22 9.43
CA GLY A 262 13.65 28.11 10.82
C GLY A 262 13.41 26.73 11.46
N GLU A 263 12.83 25.77 10.74
CA GLU A 263 12.70 24.38 11.18
C GLU A 263 13.64 23.46 10.41
N GLY A 264 13.99 22.32 11.00
CA GLY A 264 14.83 21.29 10.39
C GLY A 264 14.04 20.15 9.76
N SER A 265 14.59 18.96 9.84
CA SER A 265 14.02 17.72 9.30
C SER A 265 12.64 17.43 9.88
N LEU A 266 11.74 16.92 9.02
CA LEU A 266 10.48 16.27 9.41
C LEU A 266 10.53 14.83 8.97
N LEU A 267 10.97 13.95 9.84
CA LEU A 267 11.01 12.53 9.55
C LEU A 267 9.61 11.93 9.70
N GLN A 268 9.19 11.18 8.70
CA GLN A 268 8.05 10.28 8.78
C GLN A 268 8.55 8.85 8.76
N CYS A 269 8.29 8.11 9.82
CA CYS A 269 8.70 6.73 10.03
C CYS A 269 7.48 5.83 10.07
N VAL A 270 7.51 4.70 9.35
CA VAL A 270 6.42 3.73 9.30
C VAL A 270 6.83 2.48 10.09
N LEU A 271 6.17 2.28 11.22
CA LEU A 271 6.40 1.14 12.12
C LEU A 271 5.60 -0.05 11.65
N THR A 272 6.29 -1.03 11.09
CA THR A 272 5.73 -2.29 10.58
C THR A 272 6.65 -3.47 10.92
N PRO A 273 6.06 -4.59 11.40
CA PRO A 273 4.63 -4.83 11.64
C PRO A 273 4.05 -3.93 12.72
N GLY A 274 2.75 -3.58 12.58
CA GLY A 274 2.09 -2.62 13.46
C GLY A 274 1.63 -3.18 14.81
N ASP A 275 1.44 -4.51 14.92
CA ASP A 275 0.86 -5.16 16.09
C ASP A 275 1.51 -4.77 17.44
N PRO A 276 2.85 -4.68 17.58
CA PRO A 276 3.48 -4.30 18.83
C PRO A 276 3.20 -2.84 19.26
N TRP A 277 2.78 -1.99 18.30
CA TRP A 277 2.68 -0.54 18.50
C TRP A 277 1.27 -0.07 18.81
N ILE A 278 0.24 -0.79 18.35
CA ILE A 278 -1.15 -0.40 18.59
C ILE A 278 -1.50 -0.22 20.07
N PRO A 279 -1.08 -1.13 21.00
CA PRO A 279 -1.40 -0.98 22.42
C PRO A 279 -0.55 0.07 23.14
N LYS A 280 0.58 0.53 22.58
CA LYS A 280 1.50 1.49 23.22
C LYS A 280 0.92 2.90 23.23
N SER A 281 1.32 3.69 24.21
CA SER A 281 1.01 5.13 24.26
C SER A 281 1.75 5.90 23.17
N VAL A 282 1.25 7.08 22.84
CA VAL A 282 1.90 7.99 21.88
C VAL A 282 3.31 8.33 22.34
N ASP A 283 3.50 8.65 23.62
CA ASP A 283 4.79 9.05 24.18
C ASP A 283 5.82 7.91 24.12
N GLU A 284 5.41 6.66 24.40
CA GLU A 284 6.29 5.50 24.26
C GLU A 284 6.74 5.28 22.81
N ILE A 285 5.83 5.42 21.86
CA ILE A 285 6.12 5.27 20.42
C ILE A 285 7.07 6.38 19.97
N VAL A 286 6.80 7.62 20.33
CA VAL A 286 7.67 8.78 19.99
C VAL A 286 9.06 8.60 20.58
N ALA A 287 9.16 8.30 21.87
CA ALA A 287 10.45 8.13 22.54
C ALA A 287 11.27 6.98 21.96
N HIS A 288 10.61 5.88 21.60
CA HIS A 288 11.26 4.75 20.95
C HIS A 288 11.77 5.11 19.55
N THR A 289 10.93 5.71 18.72
CA THR A 289 11.29 6.07 17.34
C THR A 289 12.39 7.13 17.31
N ASP A 290 12.31 8.16 18.16
CA ASP A 290 13.35 9.20 18.27
C ASP A 290 14.71 8.61 18.69
N ARG A 291 14.71 7.66 19.63
CA ARG A 291 15.95 6.95 20.02
C ARG A 291 16.56 6.21 18.82
N GLN A 292 15.78 5.45 18.07
CA GLN A 292 16.29 4.73 16.91
C GLN A 292 16.78 5.67 15.79
N VAL A 293 16.11 6.81 15.59
CA VAL A 293 16.59 7.85 14.66
C VAL A 293 17.97 8.35 15.08
N ARG A 294 18.20 8.62 16.39
CA ARG A 294 19.50 9.06 16.91
C ARG A 294 20.58 7.98 16.88
N GLU A 295 20.19 6.71 16.94
CA GLU A 295 21.08 5.58 16.76
C GLU A 295 21.55 5.46 15.30
N LEU A 296 20.62 5.59 14.34
CA LEU A 296 20.92 5.52 12.91
C LEU A 296 21.66 6.75 12.38
N PHE A 297 21.32 7.94 12.88
CA PHE A 297 21.83 9.21 12.36
C PHE A 297 22.57 10.01 13.45
N PRO A 298 23.93 9.97 13.44
CA PRO A 298 24.73 10.72 14.42
C PRO A 298 24.41 12.21 14.49
N SER A 299 24.07 12.87 13.38
CA SER A 299 23.70 14.28 13.37
C SER A 299 22.42 14.59 14.16
N ALA A 300 21.51 13.64 14.28
CA ALA A 300 20.27 13.79 15.05
C ALA A 300 20.50 13.83 16.58
N ARG A 301 21.64 13.37 17.08
CA ARG A 301 21.91 13.19 18.52
C ARG A 301 21.82 14.48 19.31
N ASN A 302 22.23 15.59 18.72
CA ASN A 302 22.24 16.91 19.37
C ASN A 302 21.03 17.78 18.98
N LEU A 303 20.14 17.29 18.13
CA LEU A 303 18.95 18.02 17.72
C LEU A 303 17.85 17.93 18.79
N LYS A 304 17.08 19.00 18.93
CA LYS A 304 15.91 19.03 19.78
C LYS A 304 14.68 18.58 18.99
N LEU A 305 13.94 17.60 19.52
CA LEU A 305 12.62 17.26 19.03
C LEU A 305 11.64 18.39 19.41
N THR A 306 11.11 19.10 18.42
CA THR A 306 10.24 20.27 18.62
C THR A 306 8.76 19.94 18.48
N TRP A 307 8.43 18.89 17.73
CA TRP A 307 7.07 18.43 17.54
C TRP A 307 7.06 16.96 17.12
N SER A 308 6.00 16.26 17.48
CA SER A 308 5.77 14.89 17.08
C SER A 308 4.29 14.60 16.88
N ASN A 309 3.99 13.59 16.06
CA ASN A 309 2.64 13.07 15.86
C ASN A 309 2.70 11.56 15.61
N VAL A 310 1.68 10.84 16.08
CA VAL A 310 1.53 9.41 15.85
C VAL A 310 0.12 9.13 15.34
N VAL A 311 0.04 8.44 14.22
CA VAL A 311 -1.21 7.90 13.70
C VAL A 311 -1.16 6.37 13.82
N LYS A 312 -2.10 5.80 14.55
CA LYS A 312 -2.28 4.35 14.70
C LYS A 312 -3.52 3.91 13.93
N LEU A 313 -3.35 3.02 12.98
CA LEU A 313 -4.43 2.35 12.29
C LEU A 313 -4.41 0.87 12.68
N ALA A 314 -5.33 0.47 13.53
CA ALA A 314 -5.41 -0.91 14.01
C ALA A 314 -5.80 -1.91 12.89
N GLN A 315 -6.45 -1.39 11.85
CA GLN A 315 -6.86 -2.13 10.67
C GLN A 315 -6.65 -1.21 9.46
N SER A 316 -5.61 -1.48 8.66
CA SER A 316 -5.22 -0.66 7.51
C SER A 316 -5.35 -1.46 6.22
N LEU A 317 -4.25 -1.96 5.66
CA LEU A 317 -4.26 -2.79 4.46
C LEU A 317 -4.97 -4.13 4.73
N TYR A 318 -5.55 -4.77 3.70
CA TYR A 318 -5.92 -6.16 3.85
C TYR A 318 -4.66 -7.05 3.92
N ARG A 319 -4.71 -8.12 4.69
CA ARG A 319 -3.58 -8.99 4.93
C ARG A 319 -3.34 -9.91 3.73
N GLU A 320 -2.31 -9.65 2.95
CA GLU A 320 -1.90 -10.46 1.80
C GLU A 320 -1.19 -11.77 2.22
N ALA A 321 -1.79 -12.51 3.15
CA ALA A 321 -1.27 -13.76 3.64
C ALA A 321 -1.44 -14.90 2.62
N PRO A 322 -0.68 -16.00 2.76
CA PRO A 322 -0.89 -17.20 1.96
C PRO A 322 -2.34 -17.70 2.00
N GLY A 323 -2.91 -18.01 0.84
CA GLY A 323 -4.26 -18.56 0.72
C GLY A 323 -5.40 -17.54 0.77
N MET A 324 -5.11 -16.23 0.74
CA MET A 324 -6.15 -15.19 0.82
C MET A 324 -6.76 -14.81 -0.54
N GLU A 325 -6.10 -15.07 -1.66
CA GLU A 325 -6.59 -14.71 -3.01
C GLU A 325 -7.98 -15.26 -3.33
N PRO A 326 -8.38 -16.49 -2.97
CA PRO A 326 -9.72 -17.01 -3.23
C PRO A 326 -10.85 -16.26 -2.54
N TYR A 327 -10.58 -15.54 -1.46
CA TYR A 327 -11.57 -14.78 -0.67
C TYR A 327 -11.81 -13.36 -1.22
N ARG A 328 -11.01 -12.90 -2.16
CA ARG A 328 -11.18 -11.60 -2.80
C ARG A 328 -12.43 -11.60 -3.68
N PRO A 329 -13.41 -10.71 -3.43
CA PRO A 329 -14.65 -10.67 -4.19
C PRO A 329 -14.45 -10.03 -5.57
N GLU A 330 -15.30 -10.41 -6.53
CA GLU A 330 -15.47 -9.66 -7.78
C GLU A 330 -16.17 -8.32 -7.51
N GLN A 331 -16.08 -7.37 -8.45
CA GLN A 331 -16.76 -6.08 -8.35
C GLN A 331 -18.28 -6.20 -8.48
N ARG A 332 -18.78 -7.15 -9.30
CA ARG A 332 -20.21 -7.49 -9.35
C ARG A 332 -20.57 -8.35 -8.16
N THR A 333 -21.72 -8.08 -7.58
CA THR A 333 -22.24 -8.84 -6.45
C THR A 333 -23.53 -9.59 -6.81
N PRO A 334 -23.98 -10.51 -5.96
CA PRO A 334 -25.29 -11.14 -6.10
C PRO A 334 -26.48 -10.17 -5.96
N ILE A 335 -26.25 -8.96 -5.47
CA ILE A 335 -27.27 -7.90 -5.35
C ILE A 335 -27.23 -7.04 -6.60
N ARG A 336 -28.31 -6.99 -7.35
CA ARG A 336 -28.39 -6.48 -8.73
C ARG A 336 -27.75 -5.11 -8.95
N ASN A 337 -27.97 -4.16 -8.04
CA ASN A 337 -27.47 -2.79 -8.13
C ASN A 337 -26.38 -2.45 -7.11
N PHE A 338 -25.72 -3.46 -6.52
CA PHE A 338 -24.65 -3.27 -5.55
C PHE A 338 -23.32 -3.78 -6.08
N PHE A 339 -22.30 -2.93 -6.01
CA PHE A 339 -20.96 -3.17 -6.54
C PHE A 339 -19.90 -2.92 -5.46
N LEU A 340 -18.73 -3.55 -5.65
CA LEU A 340 -17.59 -3.41 -4.75
C LEU A 340 -16.41 -2.83 -5.49
N ALA A 341 -15.66 -1.96 -4.81
CA ALA A 341 -14.33 -1.54 -5.18
C ALA A 341 -13.44 -1.49 -3.93
N GLY A 342 -12.17 -1.44 -4.13
CA GLY A 342 -11.15 -1.46 -3.08
C GLY A 342 -10.04 -2.42 -3.48
N SER A 343 -8.84 -2.17 -3.00
CA SER A 343 -7.66 -2.98 -3.31
C SER A 343 -7.83 -4.47 -2.94
N TYR A 344 -8.67 -4.76 -1.95
CA TYR A 344 -9.02 -6.13 -1.53
C TYR A 344 -9.92 -6.88 -2.52
N THR A 345 -10.58 -6.20 -3.47
CA THR A 345 -11.38 -6.87 -4.50
C THR A 345 -10.46 -7.49 -5.56
N ARG A 346 -10.97 -8.46 -6.34
CA ARG A 346 -10.18 -9.14 -7.35
C ARG A 346 -9.71 -8.19 -8.44
N GLN A 347 -8.40 -8.09 -8.60
CA GLN A 347 -7.68 -7.31 -9.60
C GLN A 347 -6.23 -7.85 -9.70
N ASP A 348 -5.45 -7.40 -10.67
CA ASP A 348 -4.18 -8.04 -11.03
C ASP A 348 -2.97 -7.53 -10.23
N TYR A 349 -3.19 -6.73 -9.18
CA TYR A 349 -2.11 -6.15 -8.39
C TYR A 349 -2.25 -6.50 -6.90
N ILE A 350 -1.38 -5.91 -6.09
CA ILE A 350 -1.38 -6.05 -4.63
C ILE A 350 -2.33 -5.05 -3.97
N ASP A 351 -2.49 -5.15 -2.65
CA ASP A 351 -3.17 -4.13 -1.84
C ASP A 351 -2.36 -2.82 -1.84
N SER A 352 -2.83 -1.84 -2.58
CA SER A 352 -2.16 -0.56 -2.81
C SER A 352 -3.12 0.45 -3.41
N MET A 353 -2.70 1.71 -3.51
CA MET A 353 -3.45 2.74 -4.24
C MET A 353 -3.63 2.38 -5.72
N GLU A 354 -2.65 1.73 -6.35
CA GLU A 354 -2.75 1.22 -7.72
C GLU A 354 -3.83 0.14 -7.82
N GLY A 355 -3.80 -0.87 -6.93
CA GLY A 355 -4.81 -1.92 -6.87
C GLY A 355 -6.21 -1.35 -6.60
N ALA A 356 -6.34 -0.35 -5.74
CA ALA A 356 -7.61 0.35 -5.50
C ALA A 356 -8.11 1.09 -6.75
N THR A 357 -7.22 1.76 -7.49
CA THR A 357 -7.55 2.44 -8.75
C THR A 357 -7.99 1.44 -9.83
N MET A 358 -7.27 0.34 -9.99
CA MET A 358 -7.65 -0.75 -10.90
C MET A 358 -9.04 -1.29 -10.55
N SER A 359 -9.32 -1.53 -9.27
CA SER A 359 -10.62 -2.00 -8.82
C SER A 359 -11.74 -1.00 -9.11
N GLY A 360 -11.46 0.29 -8.99
CA GLY A 360 -12.39 1.36 -9.33
C GLY A 360 -12.77 1.38 -10.82
N HIS A 361 -11.79 1.17 -11.71
CA HIS A 361 -12.04 1.02 -13.14
C HIS A 361 -12.89 -0.23 -13.46
N LEU A 362 -12.58 -1.36 -12.82
CA LEU A 362 -13.35 -2.60 -12.97
C LEU A 362 -14.79 -2.43 -12.47
N ALA A 363 -14.98 -1.76 -11.33
CA ALA A 363 -16.30 -1.49 -10.77
C ALA A 363 -17.13 -0.53 -11.65
N ALA A 364 -16.50 0.54 -12.16
CA ALA A 364 -17.15 1.46 -13.07
C ALA A 364 -17.64 0.76 -14.34
N ALA A 365 -16.81 -0.11 -14.92
CA ALA A 365 -17.20 -0.90 -16.07
C ALA A 365 -18.31 -1.91 -15.75
N ALA A 366 -18.27 -2.52 -14.56
CA ALA A 366 -19.33 -3.41 -14.10
C ALA A 366 -20.66 -2.67 -13.97
N ILE A 367 -20.67 -1.42 -13.48
CA ILE A 367 -21.87 -0.57 -13.38
C ILE A 367 -22.40 -0.23 -14.78
N LEU A 368 -21.50 0.12 -15.71
CA LEU A 368 -21.87 0.52 -17.07
C LEU A 368 -22.16 -0.66 -18.00
N ASP A 369 -21.99 -1.88 -17.53
CA ASP A 369 -22.13 -3.12 -18.32
C ASP A 369 -21.25 -3.17 -19.57
N GLN A 370 -20.10 -2.50 -19.53
CA GLN A 370 -19.14 -2.41 -20.63
C GLN A 370 -17.90 -3.29 -20.35
N PRO A 371 -17.29 -3.90 -21.39
CA PRO A 371 -16.02 -4.59 -21.24
C PRO A 371 -14.92 -3.58 -20.85
N VAL A 372 -14.18 -3.88 -19.78
CA VAL A 372 -13.03 -3.06 -19.39
C VAL A 372 -11.92 -3.24 -20.41
N LYS A 373 -11.60 -2.19 -21.13
CA LYS A 373 -10.27 -2.06 -21.73
C LYS A 373 -9.31 -1.62 -20.62
N LEU A 374 -8.77 -2.57 -19.88
CA LEU A 374 -7.56 -2.30 -19.12
C LEU A 374 -6.54 -1.80 -20.14
N ALA A 375 -5.96 -0.62 -19.89
CA ALA A 375 -4.89 -0.10 -20.71
C ALA A 375 -3.65 -1.00 -20.53
N THR A 376 -3.66 -2.12 -21.25
CA THR A 376 -2.43 -2.85 -21.54
C THR A 376 -1.61 -1.92 -22.44
N ASN A 377 -0.60 -1.27 -21.81
CA ASN A 377 0.38 -0.44 -22.53
C ASN A 377 -0.14 0.84 -23.20
N ALA A 378 -0.69 1.77 -22.44
CA ALA A 378 -0.51 3.17 -22.84
C ALA A 378 0.96 3.50 -22.63
N ALA A 379 1.73 3.48 -23.71
CA ALA A 379 3.02 4.16 -23.76
C ALA A 379 2.75 5.60 -23.32
N VAL A 380 3.26 5.96 -22.15
CA VAL A 380 3.41 7.36 -21.77
C VAL A 380 4.56 7.85 -22.61
N ALA A 381 4.21 8.60 -23.67
CA ALA A 381 5.16 9.35 -24.46
C ALA A 381 5.84 10.43 -23.59
#